data_81b33ebf412d6d88038344caead894a0
#
_entry.id   81b33ebf412d6d88038344caead894a0
#
_cell.length_a   1.000
_cell.length_b   1.000
_cell.length_c   1.000
_cell.angle_alpha   90.00
_cell.angle_beta   90.00
_cell.angle_gamma   90.00
#
_symmetry.space_group_name_H-M   'P 1'
#
loop_
_entity.id
_entity.type
_entity.pdbx_description
1 polymer ?
#
loop_
_entity_poly.entity_id
_entity_poly.type
_entity_poly.pdbx_seq_one_letter_code
_entity_poly.pdbx_strand_id
1 'polypeptide(L)'
;LNEISFWAWNGGDHARMHPMARGRGFELKHQLVRATIAAIDAIRQVDPRARFLQVDPAIHVVPSNDRPGPRREAERLRLAQFEAWDMICGKQWPGLGGAPEYLDIIGLNYYSDNQWYLGGVPILRNSPDHRPFSTIMLEFWQRYRRPMIVSETGAEADQRAPWLDHVGSEVALALQHGVAMEGVCLYPVLDYPGWDNDRHCPTGVLGYADEHGERPLHQGLADQLRREHARFGLRAPQFALADIAP
;
A
#
# COMPACT_ATOMS: atom_id res chain seq x y z
N LEU A 1 -1.86 0.71 12.10
CA LEU A 1 -0.47 1.12 11.78
C LEU A 1 -0.20 0.89 10.31
N ASN A 2 0.45 1.85 9.65
CA ASN A 2 0.80 1.74 8.25
C ASN A 2 2.14 1.00 8.08
N GLU A 3 2.21 0.05 7.15
CA GLU A 3 3.42 -0.61 6.68
C GLU A 3 4.32 -1.23 7.77
N ILE A 4 3.76 -2.10 8.59
CA ILE A 4 4.48 -2.78 9.68
C ILE A 4 5.76 -3.47 9.16
N SER A 5 5.69 -4.14 8.00
CA SER A 5 6.83 -4.85 7.43
C SER A 5 7.89 -3.90 6.90
N PHE A 6 7.50 -2.76 6.30
CA PHE A 6 8.44 -1.73 5.85
C PHE A 6 9.15 -1.06 7.03
N TRP A 7 8.40 -0.69 8.09
CA TRP A 7 8.99 -0.13 9.31
C TRP A 7 9.95 -1.10 9.98
N ALA A 8 9.60 -2.39 10.06
CA ALA A 8 10.48 -3.41 10.61
C ALA A 8 11.80 -3.51 9.84
N TRP A 9 11.73 -3.50 8.51
CA TRP A 9 12.91 -3.51 7.65
C TRP A 9 13.72 -2.21 7.75
N ASN A 10 13.07 -1.06 7.58
CA ASN A 10 13.75 0.23 7.44
C ASN A 10 14.24 0.79 8.79
N GLY A 11 13.39 0.75 9.82
CA GLY A 11 13.69 1.24 11.17
C GLY A 11 14.31 0.19 12.08
N GLY A 12 13.95 -1.09 11.90
CA GLY A 12 14.41 -2.18 12.76
C GLY A 12 15.71 -2.83 12.30
N ASP A 13 15.88 -3.05 11.00
CA ASP A 13 17.06 -3.75 10.47
C ASP A 13 18.13 -2.80 9.93
N HIS A 14 17.75 -1.69 9.30
CA HIS A 14 18.67 -0.83 8.55
C HIS A 14 18.96 0.53 9.16
N ALA A 15 18.32 0.91 10.27
CA ALA A 15 18.51 2.19 10.96
C ALA A 15 18.34 3.42 10.04
N ARG A 16 17.39 3.38 9.11
CA ARG A 16 17.10 4.50 8.21
C ARG A 16 15.95 5.38 8.73
N MET A 17 15.14 4.85 9.63
CA MET A 17 14.02 5.52 10.30
C MET A 17 14.02 5.13 11.79
N HIS A 18 13.30 5.90 12.63
CA HIS A 18 13.12 5.48 14.02
C HIS A 18 12.44 4.09 14.10
N PRO A 19 12.87 3.25 15.05
CA PRO A 19 13.74 3.51 16.20
C PRO A 19 15.25 3.47 15.90
N MET A 20 15.71 3.59 14.67
CA MET A 20 17.13 3.60 14.26
C MET A 20 17.89 2.34 14.71
N ALA A 21 17.20 1.19 14.76
CA ALA A 21 17.77 -0.08 15.18
C ALA A 21 18.48 -0.82 14.02
N ARG A 22 19.34 -1.78 14.35
CA ARG A 22 20.01 -2.65 13.37
C ARG A 22 19.80 -4.12 13.75
N GLY A 23 19.37 -4.94 12.77
CA GLY A 23 19.16 -6.38 12.96
C GLY A 23 18.07 -6.72 13.97
N ARG A 24 17.14 -5.79 14.24
CA ARG A 24 16.01 -5.95 15.18
C ARG A 24 14.65 -5.81 14.52
N GLY A 25 14.57 -5.97 13.19
CA GLY A 25 13.32 -5.81 12.44
C GLY A 25 12.23 -6.77 12.90
N PHE A 26 12.59 -8.02 13.18
CA PHE A 26 11.64 -9.00 13.67
C PHE A 26 11.04 -8.63 15.05
N GLU A 27 11.87 -8.13 15.96
CA GLU A 27 11.42 -7.65 17.28
C GLU A 27 10.48 -6.43 17.11
N LEU A 28 10.85 -5.47 16.25
CA LEU A 28 10.02 -4.31 15.96
C LEU A 28 8.68 -4.74 15.35
N LYS A 29 8.69 -5.66 14.38
CA LYS A 29 7.46 -6.21 13.78
C LYS A 29 6.52 -6.77 14.84
N HIS A 30 7.02 -7.57 15.76
CA HIS A 30 6.23 -8.14 16.86
C HIS A 30 5.61 -7.06 17.75
N GLN A 31 6.37 -6.00 18.08
CA GLN A 31 5.84 -4.90 18.90
C GLN A 31 4.78 -4.09 18.16
N LEU A 32 4.98 -3.83 16.87
CA LEU A 32 3.99 -3.14 16.04
C LEU A 32 2.70 -3.95 15.89
N VAL A 33 2.79 -5.27 15.74
CA VAL A 33 1.61 -6.15 15.73
C VAL A 33 0.86 -6.12 17.05
N ARG A 34 1.56 -6.22 18.20
CA ARG A 34 0.93 -6.08 19.54
C ARG A 34 0.27 -4.73 19.71
N ALA A 35 0.94 -3.65 19.30
CA ALA A 35 0.36 -2.31 19.35
C ALA A 35 -0.89 -2.18 18.48
N THR A 36 -0.89 -2.81 17.29
CA THR A 36 -2.07 -2.85 16.41
C THR A 36 -3.25 -3.55 17.09
N ILE A 37 -3.04 -4.73 17.64
CA ILE A 37 -4.09 -5.50 18.36
C ILE A 37 -4.63 -4.69 19.54
N ALA A 38 -3.76 -4.14 20.39
CA ALA A 38 -4.16 -3.34 21.53
C ALA A 38 -4.93 -2.06 21.12
N ALA A 39 -4.54 -1.43 20.01
CA ALA A 39 -5.26 -0.27 19.49
C ALA A 39 -6.66 -0.66 18.98
N ILE A 40 -6.79 -1.79 18.28
CA ILE A 40 -8.08 -2.30 17.82
C ILE A 40 -9.01 -2.56 19.02
N ASP A 41 -8.52 -3.22 20.07
CA ASP A 41 -9.31 -3.51 21.28
C ASP A 41 -9.77 -2.21 21.96
N ALA A 42 -8.87 -1.24 22.11
CA ALA A 42 -9.20 0.05 22.70
C ALA A 42 -10.25 0.84 21.88
N ILE A 43 -10.13 0.84 20.54
CA ILE A 43 -11.07 1.52 19.67
C ILE A 43 -12.44 0.83 19.71
N ARG A 44 -12.49 -0.51 19.71
CA ARG A 44 -13.75 -1.27 19.77
C ARG A 44 -14.51 -1.07 21.10
N GLN A 45 -13.81 -0.74 22.18
CA GLN A 45 -14.47 -0.35 23.44
C GLN A 45 -15.23 0.97 23.31
N VAL A 46 -14.79 1.87 22.45
CA VAL A 46 -15.42 3.18 22.21
C VAL A 46 -16.45 3.10 21.09
N ASP A 47 -16.08 2.48 19.96
CA ASP A 47 -16.98 2.24 18.83
C ASP A 47 -16.89 0.77 18.36
N PRO A 48 -17.81 -0.09 18.79
CA PRO A 48 -17.84 -1.51 18.37
C PRO A 48 -18.06 -1.72 16.87
N ARG A 49 -18.49 -0.68 16.12
CA ARG A 49 -18.73 -0.73 14.67
C ARG A 49 -17.46 -0.41 13.86
N ALA A 50 -16.39 0.03 14.53
CA ALA A 50 -15.14 0.39 13.84
C ALA A 50 -14.60 -0.78 13.03
N ARG A 51 -14.25 -0.53 11.78
CA ARG A 51 -13.55 -1.45 10.90
C ARG A 51 -12.10 -1.02 10.75
N PHE A 52 -11.22 -1.97 10.54
CA PHE A 52 -9.77 -1.72 10.55
C PHE A 52 -9.15 -2.14 9.23
N LEU A 53 -8.48 -1.18 8.60
CA LEU A 53 -7.66 -1.39 7.42
C LEU A 53 -6.22 -1.67 7.87
N GLN A 54 -5.75 -2.89 7.63
CA GLN A 54 -4.36 -3.27 7.90
C GLN A 54 -3.56 -3.16 6.60
N VAL A 55 -2.54 -2.32 6.61
CA VAL A 55 -1.82 -1.85 5.42
C VAL A 55 -0.37 -2.31 5.44
N ASP A 56 0.08 -2.89 4.32
CA ASP A 56 1.49 -3.21 4.08
C ASP A 56 1.79 -3.21 2.56
N PRO A 57 3.06 -3.12 2.13
CA PRO A 57 3.39 -3.19 0.71
C PRO A 57 3.04 -4.54 0.08
N ALA A 58 2.45 -4.51 -1.10
CA ALA A 58 2.32 -5.68 -1.96
C ALA A 58 3.54 -5.77 -2.88
N ILE A 59 4.31 -6.85 -2.79
CA ILE A 59 5.59 -6.97 -3.48
C ILE A 59 5.70 -8.22 -4.35
N HIS A 60 6.57 -8.14 -5.36
CA HIS A 60 7.03 -9.28 -6.13
C HIS A 60 8.54 -9.27 -6.27
N VAL A 61 9.21 -10.36 -5.88
CA VAL A 61 10.66 -10.49 -5.92
C VAL A 61 11.04 -11.66 -6.82
N VAL A 62 11.86 -11.38 -7.82
CA VAL A 62 12.35 -12.39 -8.77
C VAL A 62 13.83 -12.71 -8.43
N PRO A 63 14.25 -13.97 -8.47
CA PRO A 63 15.65 -14.31 -8.22
C PRO A 63 16.57 -13.69 -9.27
N SER A 64 17.77 -13.28 -8.85
CA SER A 64 18.78 -12.72 -9.77
C SER A 64 19.35 -13.73 -10.78
N ASN A 65 19.15 -15.02 -10.53
CA ASN A 65 19.50 -16.14 -11.40
C ASN A 65 18.80 -17.43 -10.91
N ASP A 66 18.89 -18.50 -11.71
CA ASP A 66 18.20 -19.79 -11.47
C ASP A 66 18.83 -20.69 -10.42
N ARG A 67 19.89 -20.24 -9.72
CA ARG A 67 20.53 -21.04 -8.67
C ARG A 67 19.59 -21.21 -7.46
N PRO A 68 19.68 -22.35 -6.73
CA PRO A 68 18.79 -22.60 -5.58
C PRO A 68 18.86 -21.55 -4.47
N GLY A 69 20.02 -20.94 -4.22
CA GLY A 69 20.20 -19.91 -3.20
C GLY A 69 19.36 -18.64 -3.49
N PRO A 70 19.60 -17.95 -4.61
CA PRO A 70 18.79 -16.78 -5.01
C PRO A 70 17.28 -17.09 -5.13
N ARG A 71 16.89 -18.25 -5.64
CA ARG A 71 15.48 -18.66 -5.69
C ARG A 71 14.84 -18.74 -4.30
N ARG A 72 15.49 -19.39 -3.34
CA ARG A 72 14.98 -19.48 -1.95
C ARG A 72 14.93 -18.11 -1.29
N GLU A 73 15.91 -17.24 -1.51
CA GLU A 73 15.93 -15.91 -0.93
C GLU A 73 14.86 -15.01 -1.51
N ALA A 74 14.66 -14.99 -2.83
CA ALA A 74 13.59 -14.24 -3.47
C ALA A 74 12.21 -14.67 -2.96
N GLU A 75 11.98 -15.98 -2.85
CA GLU A 75 10.72 -16.52 -2.33
C GLU A 75 10.53 -16.20 -0.84
N ARG A 76 11.59 -16.26 -0.03
CA ARG A 76 11.56 -15.85 1.37
C ARG A 76 11.13 -14.38 1.51
N LEU A 77 11.72 -13.47 0.73
CA LEU A 77 11.36 -12.05 0.73
C LEU A 77 9.91 -11.84 0.25
N ARG A 78 9.52 -12.54 -0.83
CA ARG A 78 8.14 -12.46 -1.32
C ARG A 78 7.13 -12.92 -0.29
N LEU A 79 7.42 -13.99 0.45
CA LEU A 79 6.53 -14.50 1.50
C LEU A 79 6.53 -13.62 2.76
N ALA A 80 7.61 -12.91 3.04
CA ALA A 80 7.69 -12.01 4.19
C ALA A 80 6.66 -10.87 4.14
N GLN A 81 6.14 -10.53 2.94
CA GLN A 81 5.06 -9.56 2.81
C GLN A 81 3.79 -9.95 3.58
N PHE A 82 3.53 -11.24 3.78
CA PHE A 82 2.33 -11.72 4.48
C PHE A 82 2.46 -11.76 6.00
N GLU A 83 3.68 -11.66 6.55
CA GLU A 83 3.94 -11.94 7.95
C GLU A 83 3.14 -11.07 8.92
N ALA A 84 3.04 -9.75 8.67
CA ALA A 84 2.32 -8.85 9.55
C ALA A 84 0.82 -9.20 9.61
N TRP A 85 0.19 -9.43 8.47
CA TRP A 85 -1.22 -9.86 8.41
C TRP A 85 -1.44 -11.26 9.01
N ASP A 86 -0.52 -12.19 8.78
CA ASP A 86 -0.57 -13.54 9.37
C ASP A 86 -0.46 -13.48 10.91
N MET A 87 0.38 -12.61 11.45
CA MET A 87 0.50 -12.39 12.88
C MET A 87 -0.78 -11.75 13.45
N ILE A 88 -1.31 -10.71 12.79
CA ILE A 88 -2.53 -10.03 13.22
C ILE A 88 -3.74 -10.98 13.22
N CYS A 89 -3.88 -11.85 12.21
CA CYS A 89 -4.98 -12.81 12.15
C CYS A 89 -4.71 -14.14 12.86
N GLY A 90 -3.58 -14.28 13.56
CA GLY A 90 -3.25 -15.47 14.35
C GLY A 90 -2.76 -16.68 13.56
N LYS A 91 -2.48 -16.55 12.25
CA LYS A 91 -1.91 -17.63 11.42
C LYS A 91 -0.45 -17.91 11.77
N GLN A 92 0.28 -16.91 12.24
CA GLN A 92 1.65 -17.03 12.70
C GLN A 92 1.79 -16.38 14.08
N TRP A 93 2.71 -16.90 14.90
CA TRP A 93 3.03 -16.36 16.22
C TRP A 93 1.78 -16.11 17.11
N PRO A 94 0.98 -17.14 17.41
CA PRO A 94 -0.28 -16.98 18.15
C PRO A 94 -0.08 -16.36 19.54
N GLY A 95 1.11 -16.45 20.13
CA GLY A 95 1.47 -15.78 21.39
C GLY A 95 1.48 -14.24 21.33
N LEU A 96 1.34 -13.63 20.14
CA LEU A 96 1.14 -12.18 20.00
C LEU A 96 -0.31 -11.75 20.29
N GLY A 97 -1.24 -12.68 20.39
CA GLY A 97 -2.66 -12.40 20.64
C GLY A 97 -3.48 -12.14 19.37
N GLY A 98 -2.90 -12.39 18.19
CA GLY A 98 -3.61 -12.27 16.92
C GLY A 98 -4.77 -13.26 16.78
N ALA A 99 -5.84 -12.84 16.10
CA ALA A 99 -7.00 -13.66 15.81
C ALA A 99 -7.70 -13.16 14.52
N PRO A 100 -8.52 -14.00 13.84
CA PRO A 100 -9.16 -13.65 12.57
C PRO A 100 -9.98 -12.36 12.60
N GLU A 101 -10.56 -12.01 13.74
CA GLU A 101 -11.35 -10.81 13.97
C GLU A 101 -10.55 -9.50 13.99
N TYR A 102 -9.23 -9.57 14.11
CA TYR A 102 -8.37 -8.38 14.01
C TYR A 102 -8.02 -7.99 12.57
N LEU A 103 -8.38 -8.81 11.59
CA LEU A 103 -8.14 -8.54 10.17
C LEU A 103 -9.46 -8.31 9.43
N ASP A 104 -9.92 -7.06 9.39
CA ASP A 104 -11.17 -6.71 8.70
C ASP A 104 -10.97 -6.44 7.21
N ILE A 105 -10.05 -5.54 6.86
CA ILE A 105 -9.79 -5.10 5.50
C ILE A 105 -8.28 -5.16 5.25
N ILE A 106 -7.89 -5.65 4.09
CA ILE A 106 -6.49 -5.67 3.63
C ILE A 106 -6.21 -4.42 2.81
N GLY A 107 -5.22 -3.64 3.22
CA GLY A 107 -4.70 -2.52 2.47
C GLY A 107 -3.40 -2.87 1.76
N LEU A 108 -3.37 -2.68 0.45
CA LEU A 108 -2.19 -2.92 -0.36
C LEU A 108 -1.58 -1.58 -0.80
N ASN A 109 -0.37 -1.28 -0.32
CA ASN A 109 0.42 -0.18 -0.87
C ASN A 109 1.18 -0.71 -2.08
N TYR A 110 0.96 -0.07 -3.24
CA TYR A 110 1.54 -0.55 -4.48
C TYR A 110 2.01 0.58 -5.38
N TYR A 111 3.31 0.55 -5.71
CA TYR A 111 4.02 1.51 -6.55
C TYR A 111 4.81 0.80 -7.63
N SER A 112 5.36 1.55 -8.58
CA SER A 112 6.09 1.00 -9.73
C SER A 112 7.34 0.21 -9.36
N ASP A 113 7.90 0.45 -8.18
CA ASP A 113 9.11 -0.18 -7.64
C ASP A 113 8.83 -1.31 -6.65
N ASN A 114 7.56 -1.67 -6.45
CA ASN A 114 7.18 -2.82 -5.60
C ASN A 114 7.50 -4.19 -6.23
N GLN A 115 8.09 -4.21 -7.43
CA GLN A 115 8.56 -5.42 -8.08
C GLN A 115 10.02 -5.27 -8.46
N TRP A 116 10.88 -6.19 -8.01
CA TRP A 116 12.32 -6.10 -8.27
C TRP A 116 13.01 -7.47 -8.37
N TYR A 117 14.15 -7.50 -9.06
CA TYR A 117 15.07 -8.62 -9.00
C TYR A 117 15.82 -8.61 -7.67
N LEU A 118 16.13 -9.80 -7.14
CA LEU A 118 16.96 -9.93 -5.94
C LEU A 118 18.29 -9.15 -6.14
N GLY A 119 18.51 -8.13 -5.30
CA GLY A 119 19.58 -7.13 -5.49
C GLY A 119 19.04 -5.72 -5.74
N GLY A 120 17.71 -5.55 -5.85
CA GLY A 120 17.03 -4.24 -5.81
C GLY A 120 16.81 -3.58 -7.17
N VAL A 121 17.11 -4.24 -8.29
CA VAL A 121 16.83 -3.70 -9.63
C VAL A 121 15.33 -3.81 -9.92
N PRO A 122 14.62 -2.69 -10.19
CA PRO A 122 13.19 -2.73 -10.48
C PRO A 122 12.84 -3.55 -11.73
N ILE A 123 11.71 -4.24 -11.69
CA ILE A 123 11.15 -4.95 -12.84
C ILE A 123 10.23 -4.00 -13.61
N LEU A 124 10.57 -3.70 -14.85
CA LEU A 124 9.74 -2.85 -15.69
C LEU A 124 8.44 -3.57 -16.08
N ARG A 125 7.35 -2.82 -16.24
CA ARG A 125 6.02 -3.36 -16.60
C ARG A 125 5.98 -4.18 -17.89
N ASN A 126 6.87 -3.91 -18.84
CA ASN A 126 6.99 -4.66 -20.09
C ASN A 126 7.94 -5.87 -20.00
N SER A 127 8.51 -6.13 -18.83
CA SER A 127 9.34 -7.32 -18.59
C SER A 127 8.46 -8.59 -18.54
N PRO A 128 8.93 -9.72 -19.09
CA PRO A 128 8.25 -11.01 -18.92
C PRO A 128 8.20 -11.48 -17.45
N ASP A 129 9.07 -10.95 -16.60
CA ASP A 129 9.13 -11.25 -15.17
C ASP A 129 8.18 -10.36 -14.34
N HIS A 130 7.55 -9.35 -14.96
CA HIS A 130 6.58 -8.52 -14.28
C HIS A 130 5.30 -9.32 -14.01
N ARG A 131 4.88 -9.35 -12.77
CA ARG A 131 3.64 -9.99 -12.35
C ARG A 131 2.49 -8.98 -12.39
N PRO A 132 1.37 -9.22 -13.11
CA PRO A 132 0.21 -8.33 -13.09
C PRO A 132 -0.27 -8.08 -11.67
N PHE A 133 -0.61 -6.84 -11.34
CA PHE A 133 -1.05 -6.49 -10.00
C PHE A 133 -2.38 -7.17 -9.63
N SER A 134 -3.25 -7.39 -10.61
CA SER A 134 -4.48 -8.21 -10.45
C SER A 134 -4.18 -9.63 -9.96
N THR A 135 -3.10 -10.25 -10.44
CA THR A 135 -2.65 -11.56 -9.98
C THR A 135 -2.11 -11.51 -8.55
N ILE A 136 -1.41 -10.43 -8.17
CA ILE A 136 -0.97 -10.22 -6.79
C ILE A 136 -2.18 -10.05 -5.88
N MET A 137 -3.14 -9.21 -6.24
CA MET A 137 -4.40 -9.04 -5.49
C MET A 137 -5.16 -10.35 -5.33
N LEU A 138 -5.22 -11.18 -6.36
CA LEU A 138 -5.86 -12.50 -6.30
C LEU A 138 -5.17 -13.43 -5.28
N GLU A 139 -3.84 -13.40 -5.17
CA GLU A 139 -3.09 -14.17 -4.16
C GLU A 139 -3.46 -13.74 -2.74
N PHE A 140 -3.55 -12.44 -2.45
CA PHE A 140 -4.03 -11.93 -1.17
C PHE A 140 -5.47 -12.37 -0.88
N TRP A 141 -6.35 -12.25 -1.87
CA TRP A 141 -7.73 -12.70 -1.76
C TRP A 141 -7.84 -14.20 -1.46
N GLN A 142 -7.06 -15.02 -2.12
CA GLN A 142 -7.04 -16.47 -1.87
C GLN A 142 -6.56 -16.81 -0.47
N ARG A 143 -5.60 -16.03 0.06
CA ARG A 143 -5.00 -16.26 1.38
C ARG A 143 -5.91 -15.84 2.54
N TYR A 144 -6.58 -14.70 2.41
CA TYR A 144 -7.26 -14.05 3.55
C TYR A 144 -8.78 -14.03 3.43
N ARG A 145 -9.34 -14.00 2.23
CA ARG A 145 -10.79 -13.86 1.98
C ARG A 145 -11.39 -12.67 2.72
N ARG A 146 -10.68 -11.53 2.72
CA ARG A 146 -11.10 -10.26 3.30
C ARG A 146 -11.27 -9.22 2.20
N PRO A 147 -12.20 -8.26 2.35
CA PRO A 147 -12.27 -7.09 1.49
C PRO A 147 -10.90 -6.41 1.38
N MET A 148 -10.61 -5.80 0.24
CA MET A 148 -9.31 -5.22 -0.05
C MET A 148 -9.44 -3.80 -0.58
N ILE A 149 -8.46 -2.96 -0.26
CA ILE A 149 -8.29 -1.61 -0.79
C ILE A 149 -6.85 -1.49 -1.30
N VAL A 150 -6.65 -0.88 -2.46
CA VAL A 150 -5.34 -0.30 -2.77
C VAL A 150 -5.21 0.95 -1.90
N SER A 151 -4.48 0.82 -0.78
CA SER A 151 -4.44 1.82 0.29
C SER A 151 -3.48 2.96 0.02
N GLU A 152 -2.48 2.72 -0.81
CA GLU A 152 -1.61 3.75 -1.38
C GLU A 152 -1.19 3.37 -2.78
N THR A 153 -1.25 4.36 -3.68
CA THR A 153 -0.63 4.28 -5.00
C THR A 153 -0.46 5.67 -5.58
N GLY A 154 0.59 5.85 -6.38
CA GLY A 154 0.88 7.12 -7.05
C GLY A 154 2.16 7.03 -7.87
N ALA A 155 2.43 8.09 -8.63
CA ALA A 155 3.65 8.23 -9.41
C ALA A 155 4.03 9.71 -9.54
N GLU A 156 5.23 9.98 -10.03
CA GLU A 156 5.73 11.35 -10.20
C GLU A 156 5.55 11.85 -11.64
N ALA A 157 5.49 13.15 -11.76
CA ALA A 157 5.53 13.90 -13.02
C ALA A 157 4.49 13.39 -14.03
N ASP A 158 4.91 13.13 -15.26
CA ASP A 158 4.04 12.68 -16.35
C ASP A 158 3.53 11.23 -16.18
N GLN A 159 4.08 10.49 -15.22
CA GLN A 159 3.63 9.13 -14.94
C GLN A 159 2.38 9.06 -14.04
N ARG A 160 1.96 10.17 -13.43
CA ARG A 160 0.81 10.21 -12.49
C ARG A 160 -0.48 9.63 -13.11
N ALA A 161 -0.92 10.16 -14.23
CA ALA A 161 -2.15 9.71 -14.89
C ALA A 161 -2.03 8.30 -15.52
N PRO A 162 -0.96 7.97 -16.30
CA PRO A 162 -0.76 6.62 -16.82
C PRO A 162 -0.65 5.53 -15.74
N TRP A 163 -0.07 5.86 -14.60
CA TRP A 163 0.04 4.94 -13.46
C TRP A 163 -1.33 4.66 -12.84
N LEU A 164 -2.11 5.71 -12.58
CA LEU A 164 -3.46 5.55 -12.01
C LEU A 164 -4.38 4.75 -12.96
N ASP A 165 -4.30 4.99 -14.27
CA ASP A 165 -5.03 4.19 -15.26
C ASP A 165 -4.62 2.71 -15.25
N HIS A 166 -3.32 2.45 -15.11
CA HIS A 166 -2.81 1.09 -14.96
C HIS A 166 -3.37 0.40 -13.72
N VAL A 167 -3.26 1.05 -12.55
CA VAL A 167 -3.78 0.49 -11.29
C VAL A 167 -5.29 0.28 -11.36
N GLY A 168 -6.05 1.24 -11.89
CA GLY A 168 -7.49 1.11 -12.08
C GLY A 168 -7.87 -0.07 -13.00
N SER A 169 -7.10 -0.28 -14.06
CA SER A 169 -7.30 -1.42 -14.97
C SER A 169 -7.04 -2.76 -14.28
N GLU A 170 -5.98 -2.86 -13.48
CA GLU A 170 -5.65 -4.06 -12.70
C GLU A 170 -6.70 -4.35 -11.61
N VAL A 171 -7.22 -3.31 -10.95
CA VAL A 171 -8.34 -3.44 -10.00
C VAL A 171 -9.61 -3.94 -10.69
N ALA A 172 -9.92 -3.43 -11.88
CA ALA A 172 -11.06 -3.89 -12.66
C ALA A 172 -10.93 -5.38 -13.04
N LEU A 173 -9.73 -5.84 -13.41
CA LEU A 173 -9.43 -7.25 -13.66
C LEU A 173 -9.58 -8.09 -12.39
N ALA A 174 -9.08 -7.62 -11.25
CA ALA A 174 -9.23 -8.32 -9.96
C ALA A 174 -10.71 -8.50 -9.59
N LEU A 175 -11.54 -7.46 -9.76
CA LEU A 175 -13.00 -7.54 -9.57
C LEU A 175 -13.64 -8.60 -10.48
N GLN A 176 -13.24 -8.67 -11.76
CA GLN A 176 -13.72 -9.70 -12.70
C GLN A 176 -13.36 -11.11 -12.24
N HIS A 177 -12.23 -11.28 -11.55
CA HIS A 177 -11.81 -12.55 -10.94
C HIS A 177 -12.42 -12.81 -9.56
N GLY A 178 -13.39 -12.00 -9.12
CA GLY A 178 -14.12 -12.19 -7.87
C GLY A 178 -13.35 -11.74 -6.62
N VAL A 179 -12.32 -10.92 -6.77
CA VAL A 179 -11.66 -10.27 -5.64
C VAL A 179 -12.57 -9.15 -5.10
N ALA A 180 -12.82 -9.12 -3.80
CA ALA A 180 -13.64 -8.08 -3.19
C ALA A 180 -12.82 -6.78 -2.98
N MET A 181 -12.66 -6.01 -4.06
CA MET A 181 -12.02 -4.69 -4.01
C MET A 181 -13.04 -3.63 -3.62
N GLU A 182 -12.75 -2.83 -2.59
CA GLU A 182 -13.63 -1.77 -2.07
C GLU A 182 -13.17 -0.36 -2.46
N GLY A 183 -11.91 -0.18 -2.90
CA GLY A 183 -11.44 1.14 -3.30
C GLY A 183 -9.97 1.22 -3.71
N VAL A 184 -9.61 2.43 -4.15
CA VAL A 184 -8.23 2.84 -4.44
C VAL A 184 -8.00 4.20 -3.79
N CYS A 185 -6.94 4.33 -3.01
CA CYS A 185 -6.51 5.57 -2.38
C CYS A 185 -5.29 6.13 -3.12
N LEU A 186 -5.45 7.28 -3.76
CA LEU A 186 -4.34 8.00 -4.37
C LEU A 186 -3.46 8.64 -3.28
N TYR A 187 -2.16 8.43 -3.35
CA TYR A 187 -1.17 9.07 -2.50
C TYR A 187 -0.08 9.75 -3.34
N PRO A 188 0.26 11.00 -3.04
CA PRO A 188 -0.46 11.94 -2.17
C PRO A 188 -1.46 12.83 -2.95
N VAL A 189 -2.26 13.63 -2.23
CA VAL A 189 -3.10 14.67 -2.84
C VAL A 189 -2.28 15.91 -3.22
N LEU A 190 -1.26 16.24 -2.43
CA LEU A 190 -0.39 17.40 -2.60
C LEU A 190 1.00 16.99 -3.01
N ASP A 191 1.67 17.82 -3.81
CA ASP A 191 3.13 17.70 -3.98
C ASP A 191 3.83 17.92 -2.62
N TYR A 192 4.93 17.22 -2.39
CA TYR A 192 5.64 17.25 -1.10
C TYR A 192 7.17 17.17 -1.29
N PRO A 193 7.96 17.62 -0.31
CA PRO A 193 9.41 17.43 -0.33
C PRO A 193 9.78 15.97 -0.09
N GLY A 194 10.87 15.51 -0.71
CA GLY A 194 11.34 14.13 -0.56
C GLY A 194 11.65 13.75 0.90
N TRP A 195 11.52 12.47 1.22
CA TRP A 195 11.72 11.96 2.59
C TRP A 195 13.19 12.01 3.05
N ASP A 196 14.10 11.78 2.11
CA ASP A 196 15.56 11.69 2.40
C ASP A 196 16.34 12.95 1.96
N ASN A 197 15.63 13.94 1.37
CA ASN A 197 16.27 15.12 0.80
C ASN A 197 15.25 16.23 0.57
N ASP A 198 15.71 17.43 0.23
CA ASP A 198 14.87 18.59 -0.07
C ASP A 198 14.33 18.60 -1.51
N ARG A 199 14.40 17.49 -2.23
CA ARG A 199 13.87 17.38 -3.59
C ARG A 199 12.35 17.57 -3.60
N HIS A 200 11.87 18.41 -4.49
CA HIS A 200 10.44 18.52 -4.73
C HIS A 200 9.93 17.31 -5.53
N CYS A 201 8.92 16.62 -4.98
CA CYS A 201 8.27 15.47 -5.59
C CYS A 201 6.94 15.89 -6.20
N PRO A 202 6.84 16.03 -7.53
CA PRO A 202 5.60 16.40 -8.20
C PRO A 202 4.69 15.16 -8.35
N THR A 203 4.03 14.76 -7.28
CA THR A 203 3.25 13.54 -7.15
C THR A 203 1.76 13.79 -6.98
N GLY A 204 1.39 14.97 -6.46
CA GLY A 204 0.03 15.30 -6.10
C GLY A 204 -0.90 15.62 -7.28
N VAL A 205 -2.19 15.59 -7.01
CA VAL A 205 -3.19 16.19 -7.90
C VAL A 205 -3.18 17.72 -7.79
N LEU A 206 -2.74 18.23 -6.64
CA LEU A 206 -2.50 19.66 -6.39
C LEU A 206 -1.01 19.90 -6.15
N GLY A 207 -0.45 20.86 -6.85
CA GLY A 207 0.94 21.26 -6.74
C GLY A 207 1.26 22.03 -5.46
N TYR A 208 2.50 22.54 -5.37
CA TYR A 208 2.90 23.42 -4.29
C TYR A 208 2.07 24.71 -4.30
N ALA A 209 1.83 25.28 -3.11
CA ALA A 209 1.18 26.56 -2.99
C ALA A 209 2.09 27.67 -3.54
N ASP A 210 1.48 28.65 -4.23
CA ASP A 210 2.13 29.89 -4.61
C ASP A 210 2.15 30.91 -3.43
N GLU A 211 2.58 32.12 -3.69
CA GLU A 211 2.63 33.22 -2.70
C GLU A 211 1.26 33.65 -2.13
N HIS A 212 0.17 33.28 -2.83
CA HIS A 212 -1.22 33.54 -2.40
C HIS A 212 -1.87 32.32 -1.72
N GLY A 213 -1.13 31.19 -1.60
CA GLY A 213 -1.64 29.94 -1.05
C GLY A 213 -2.42 29.09 -2.07
N GLU A 214 -2.53 29.53 -3.33
CA GLU A 214 -3.21 28.80 -4.38
C GLU A 214 -2.35 27.61 -4.86
N ARG A 215 -3.01 26.49 -5.16
CA ARG A 215 -2.34 25.27 -5.62
C ARG A 215 -2.76 24.92 -7.04
N PRO A 216 -1.81 24.86 -7.99
CA PRO A 216 -2.13 24.49 -9.36
C PRO A 216 -2.63 23.04 -9.44
N LEU A 217 -3.72 22.84 -10.18
CA LEU A 217 -4.27 21.52 -10.45
C LEU A 217 -3.45 20.80 -11.53
N HIS A 218 -3.03 19.56 -11.27
CA HIS A 218 -2.49 18.70 -12.31
C HIS A 218 -3.64 18.11 -13.15
N GLN A 219 -3.96 18.80 -14.25
CA GLN A 219 -5.16 18.52 -15.04
C GLN A 219 -5.22 17.05 -15.51
N GLY A 220 -4.10 16.49 -16.01
CA GLY A 220 -4.04 15.11 -16.50
C GLY A 220 -4.42 14.07 -15.43
N LEU A 221 -3.96 14.25 -14.19
CA LEU A 221 -4.30 13.37 -13.09
C LEU A 221 -5.76 13.57 -12.63
N ALA A 222 -6.22 14.81 -12.57
CA ALA A 222 -7.62 15.12 -12.25
C ALA A 222 -8.59 14.50 -13.27
N ASP A 223 -8.25 14.55 -14.56
CA ASP A 223 -9.06 13.92 -15.61
C ASP A 223 -9.02 12.39 -15.51
N GLN A 224 -7.88 11.81 -15.14
CA GLN A 224 -7.79 10.37 -14.91
C GLN A 224 -8.63 9.95 -13.69
N LEU A 225 -8.62 10.69 -12.60
CA LEU A 225 -9.50 10.43 -11.45
C LEU A 225 -10.98 10.42 -11.86
N ARG A 226 -11.42 11.37 -12.69
CA ARG A 226 -12.80 11.38 -13.22
C ARG A 226 -13.08 10.13 -14.07
N ARG A 227 -12.13 9.68 -14.90
CA ARG A 227 -12.27 8.44 -15.68
C ARG A 227 -12.38 7.21 -14.79
N GLU A 228 -11.59 7.12 -13.71
CA GLU A 228 -11.69 6.01 -12.75
C GLU A 228 -13.02 6.03 -11.98
N HIS A 229 -13.51 7.20 -11.58
CA HIS A 229 -14.85 7.32 -10.99
C HIS A 229 -15.93 6.79 -11.96
N ALA A 230 -15.84 7.13 -13.23
CA ALA A 230 -16.76 6.63 -14.24
C ALA A 230 -16.62 5.10 -14.47
N ARG A 231 -15.38 4.59 -14.52
CA ARG A 231 -15.06 3.15 -14.68
C ARG A 231 -15.71 2.29 -13.60
N PHE A 232 -15.69 2.76 -12.35
CA PHE A 232 -16.26 2.01 -11.22
C PHE A 232 -17.69 2.40 -10.85
N GLY A 233 -18.35 3.23 -11.65
CA GLY A 233 -19.72 3.66 -11.42
C GLY A 233 -19.92 4.49 -10.14
N LEU A 234 -18.85 5.11 -9.65
CA LEU A 234 -18.92 5.94 -8.46
C LEU A 234 -19.66 7.24 -8.82
N ARG A 235 -20.68 7.61 -8.04
CA ARG A 235 -21.29 8.94 -8.13
C ARG A 235 -20.27 9.96 -7.60
N ALA A 236 -20.05 11.04 -8.33
CA ALA A 236 -19.30 12.17 -7.81
C ALA A 236 -19.93 12.60 -6.48
N PRO A 237 -19.14 12.78 -5.41
CA PRO A 237 -19.68 13.31 -4.17
C PRO A 237 -20.30 14.68 -4.49
N GLN A 238 -21.58 14.84 -4.20
CA GLN A 238 -22.25 16.13 -4.27
C GLN A 238 -21.84 16.93 -3.01
N PHE A 239 -20.62 17.43 -3.00
CA PHE A 239 -20.25 18.47 -2.05
C PHE A 239 -20.80 19.79 -2.61
N ALA A 240 -21.90 20.26 -2.06
CA ALA A 240 -22.25 21.66 -2.21
C ALA A 240 -21.20 22.46 -1.43
N LEU A 241 -20.49 23.36 -2.10
CA LEU A 241 -19.56 24.32 -1.48
C LEU A 241 -20.22 25.17 -0.37
N ALA A 242 -21.53 25.06 -0.19
CA ALA A 242 -22.31 25.72 0.84
C ALA A 242 -22.16 25.10 2.26
N ASP A 243 -21.62 23.90 2.38
CA ASP A 243 -21.51 23.19 3.66
C ASP A 243 -20.15 23.43 4.36
N ILE A 244 -19.29 24.27 3.80
CA ILE A 244 -18.01 24.68 4.39
C ILE A 244 -18.05 26.20 4.57
N ALA A 245 -19.02 26.68 5.34
CA ALA A 245 -18.98 28.03 5.87
C ALA A 245 -18.29 28.02 7.25
N PRO A 246 -17.40 29.00 7.54
CA PRO A 246 -16.61 29.08 8.77
C PRO A 246 -17.45 29.16 10.04
#